data_d5c92a7e8ca096a160ee32e2a0fb5f87
#
_entry.id   d5c92a7e8ca096a160ee32e2a0fb5f87
#
_cell.length_a   1.000
_cell.length_b   1.000
_cell.length_c   1.000
_cell.angle_alpha   90.00
_cell.angle_beta   90.00
_cell.angle_gamma   90.00
#
_symmetry.space_group_name_H-M   'P 1'
#
loop_
_entity.id
_entity.type
_entity.pdbx_description
1 polymer ?
#
loop_
_entity_poly.entity_id
_entity_poly.type
_entity_poly.pdbx_seq_one_letter_code
_entity_poly.pdbx_strand_id
1 'polypeptide(L)'
;MLFPVFGDLKTHAFIGKPVFAVHEGIVETIVQTADNYKFGIHVSCSMGVMLYTKQDGGPATLVARKFNVQRDAFYSDVPCDDPGAMGYIQQAYVDNGGLGGFGELEYHSPAIGGPSGRDEVTDRSELWAFSGSAQAMSGISRAILAAAHGR
;
A
#
# COMPACT_ATOMS: atom_id res chain seq x y z
N MET A 1 -7.63 -3.91 -3.03
CA MET A 1 -6.21 -3.50 -3.01
C MET A 1 -5.37 -4.62 -2.45
N LEU A 2 -4.17 -4.83 -2.96
CA LEU A 2 -3.26 -5.90 -2.56
C LEU A 2 -1.88 -5.33 -2.24
N PHE A 3 -1.29 -5.77 -1.13
CA PHE A 3 0.01 -5.33 -0.64
C PHE A 3 0.84 -6.55 -0.26
N PRO A 4 1.82 -6.95 -1.08
CA PRO A 4 2.71 -8.04 -0.72
C PRO A 4 3.63 -7.60 0.44
N VAL A 5 3.78 -8.49 1.40
CA VAL A 5 4.56 -8.28 2.62
C VAL A 5 5.41 -9.52 2.91
N PHE A 6 6.45 -9.36 3.73
CA PHE A 6 7.31 -10.46 4.17
C PHE A 6 7.51 -10.40 5.69
N GLY A 7 7.91 -11.52 6.28
CA GLY A 7 8.13 -11.63 7.72
C GLY A 7 6.88 -11.32 8.55
N ASP A 8 7.09 -10.80 9.74
CA ASP A 8 6.01 -10.44 10.64
C ASP A 8 5.32 -9.15 10.17
N LEU A 9 4.02 -9.26 9.86
CA LEU A 9 3.22 -8.12 9.45
C LEU A 9 3.07 -7.12 10.60
N LYS A 10 3.46 -5.88 10.33
CA LYS A 10 3.23 -4.74 11.22
C LYS A 10 2.35 -3.72 10.52
N THR A 11 1.19 -3.44 11.10
CA THR A 11 0.24 -2.45 10.62
C THR A 11 -0.15 -1.50 11.73
N HIS A 12 -0.61 -0.31 11.34
CA HIS A 12 -1.23 0.66 12.25
C HIS A 12 -2.50 1.22 11.63
N ALA A 13 -3.54 1.35 12.44
CA ALA A 13 -4.79 2.00 12.05
C ALA A 13 -4.72 3.49 12.38
N PHE A 14 -4.65 4.34 11.35
CA PHE A 14 -4.64 5.80 11.54
C PHE A 14 -6.06 6.36 11.65
N ILE A 15 -7.02 5.78 10.94
CA ILE A 15 -8.41 6.20 10.92
C ILE A 15 -9.30 4.95 10.99
N GLY A 16 -10.33 4.98 11.82
CA GLY A 16 -11.35 3.96 11.88
C GLY A 16 -10.84 2.56 12.21
N LYS A 17 -11.60 1.55 11.80
CA LYS A 17 -11.27 0.14 11.98
C LYS A 17 -10.99 -0.50 10.63
N PRO A 18 -9.73 -0.73 10.28
CA PRO A 18 -9.37 -1.34 9.00
C PRO A 18 -9.98 -2.73 8.83
N VAL A 19 -10.43 -3.01 7.60
CA VAL A 19 -10.94 -4.31 7.19
C VAL A 19 -10.00 -4.87 6.13
N PHE A 20 -9.21 -5.87 6.50
CA PHE A 20 -8.32 -6.57 5.58
C PHE A 20 -8.17 -8.04 5.97
N ALA A 21 -7.79 -8.86 5.01
CA ALA A 21 -7.36 -10.23 5.20
C ALA A 21 -5.87 -10.38 4.85
N VAL A 22 -5.24 -11.43 5.38
CA VAL A 22 -3.84 -11.75 5.05
C VAL A 22 -3.78 -13.19 4.55
N HIS A 23 -3.32 -13.37 3.32
CA HIS A 23 -3.18 -14.67 2.68
C HIS A 23 -1.82 -14.76 1.99
N GLU A 24 -1.04 -15.77 2.31
CA GLU A 24 0.25 -16.06 1.63
C GLU A 24 1.19 -14.84 1.51
N GLY A 25 1.29 -14.04 2.57
CA GLY A 25 2.13 -12.83 2.56
C GLY A 25 1.54 -11.66 1.74
N ILE A 26 0.24 -11.67 1.48
CA ILE A 26 -0.47 -10.58 0.80
C ILE A 26 -1.53 -10.04 1.75
N VAL A 27 -1.47 -8.75 2.04
CA VAL A 27 -2.56 -8.01 2.70
C VAL A 27 -3.56 -7.60 1.64
N GLU A 28 -4.80 -8.04 1.78
CA GLU A 28 -5.90 -7.71 0.87
C GLU A 28 -6.95 -6.88 1.58
N THR A 29 -7.37 -5.77 0.98
CA THR A 29 -8.48 -4.93 1.47
C THR A 29 -9.39 -4.54 0.33
N ILE A 30 -10.67 -4.30 0.65
CA ILE A 30 -11.71 -3.87 -0.28
C ILE A 30 -11.95 -2.37 -0.16
N VAL A 31 -12.43 -1.74 -1.24
CA VAL A 31 -12.70 -0.29 -1.28
C VAL A 31 -14.15 0.05 -0.87
N GLN A 32 -15.04 -0.92 -0.92
CA GLN A 32 -16.45 -0.70 -0.53
C GLN A 32 -16.67 -1.14 0.92
N THR A 33 -16.81 -0.19 1.81
CA THR A 33 -17.04 -0.43 3.25
C THR A 33 -18.11 0.49 3.80
N ALA A 34 -18.68 0.12 4.96
CA ALA A 34 -19.66 0.94 5.67
C ALA A 34 -19.01 2.15 6.37
N ASP A 35 -17.74 2.03 6.73
CA ASP A 35 -17.01 3.03 7.50
C ASP A 35 -15.71 3.43 6.78
N ASN A 36 -15.29 4.66 7.01
CA ASN A 36 -13.97 5.13 6.57
C ASN A 36 -12.89 4.46 7.41
N TYR A 37 -11.79 4.10 6.77
CA TYR A 37 -10.59 3.69 7.49
C TYR A 37 -9.32 4.03 6.72
N LYS A 38 -8.24 4.20 7.47
CA LYS A 38 -6.88 4.29 6.94
C LYS A 38 -5.95 3.40 7.76
N PHE A 39 -5.14 2.60 7.08
CA PHE A 39 -4.09 1.83 7.74
C PHE A 39 -2.79 1.89 6.95
N GLY A 40 -1.70 1.75 7.68
CA GLY A 40 -0.37 1.69 7.11
C GLY A 40 0.28 0.31 7.29
N ILE A 41 1.19 -0.02 6.39
CA ILE A 41 2.10 -1.16 6.47
C ILE A 41 3.50 -0.63 6.75
N HIS A 42 4.11 -1.13 7.82
CA HIS A 42 5.39 -0.68 8.30
C HIS A 42 6.52 -0.98 7.30
N VAL A 43 7.53 -0.11 7.26
CA VAL A 43 8.67 -0.23 6.36
C VAL A 43 9.40 -1.57 6.48
N SER A 44 9.44 -2.18 7.68
CA SER A 44 10.14 -3.44 7.92
C SER A 44 9.54 -4.64 7.19
N CYS A 45 8.26 -4.62 6.83
CA CYS A 45 7.58 -5.74 6.18
C CYS A 45 7.04 -5.41 4.78
N SER A 46 7.17 -4.17 4.30
CA SER A 46 6.75 -3.78 2.96
C SER A 46 7.64 -4.37 1.88
N MET A 47 7.07 -4.85 0.78
CA MET A 47 7.79 -5.27 -0.43
C MET A 47 7.89 -4.18 -1.50
N GLY A 48 7.39 -2.96 -1.24
CA GLY A 48 7.46 -1.84 -2.17
C GLY A 48 6.60 -2.02 -3.42
N VAL A 49 5.51 -2.79 -3.30
CA VAL A 49 4.55 -3.03 -4.38
C VAL A 49 3.14 -2.87 -3.82
N MET A 50 2.26 -2.26 -4.58
CA MET A 50 0.83 -2.20 -4.28
C MET A 50 0.01 -2.28 -5.56
N LEU A 51 -1.14 -2.93 -5.48
CA LEU A 51 -2.03 -3.14 -6.60
C LEU A 51 -3.48 -2.77 -6.25
N TYR A 52 -4.20 -2.29 -7.24
CA TYR A 52 -5.63 -2.10 -7.18
C TYR A 52 -6.28 -2.68 -8.44
N THR A 53 -7.29 -3.52 -8.25
CA THR A 53 -8.09 -4.08 -9.34
C THR A 53 -9.54 -3.64 -9.19
N LYS A 54 -10.14 -3.18 -10.28
CA LYS A 54 -11.54 -2.80 -10.36
C LYS A 54 -12.21 -3.47 -11.56
N GLN A 55 -13.46 -3.91 -11.38
CA GLN A 55 -14.29 -4.42 -12.47
C GLN A 55 -15.75 -4.03 -12.22
N ASP A 56 -16.31 -3.20 -13.09
CA ASP A 56 -17.68 -2.68 -13.00
C ASP A 56 -18.46 -3.03 -14.28
N GLY A 57 -18.70 -4.32 -14.51
CA GLY A 57 -19.49 -4.78 -15.67
C GLY A 57 -18.86 -4.61 -17.06
N GLY A 58 -17.70 -3.97 -17.14
CA GLY A 58 -16.90 -3.75 -18.34
C GLY A 58 -15.54 -4.45 -18.27
N PRO A 59 -14.55 -3.97 -19.03
CA PRO A 59 -13.17 -4.43 -18.89
C PRO A 59 -12.66 -4.20 -17.47
N ALA A 60 -11.95 -5.18 -16.93
CA ALA A 60 -11.27 -5.01 -15.66
C ALA A 60 -10.07 -4.06 -15.82
N THR A 61 -9.80 -3.28 -14.80
CA THR A 61 -8.64 -2.39 -14.71
C THR A 61 -7.73 -2.84 -13.57
N LEU A 62 -6.43 -2.86 -13.82
CA LEU A 62 -5.41 -3.09 -12.80
C LEU A 62 -4.46 -1.91 -12.80
N VAL A 63 -4.30 -1.30 -11.63
CA VAL A 63 -3.25 -0.32 -11.36
C VAL A 63 -2.23 -0.95 -10.44
N ALA A 64 -0.96 -0.86 -10.78
CA ALA A 64 0.13 -1.37 -9.97
C ALA A 64 1.19 -0.29 -9.80
N ARG A 65 1.69 -0.14 -8.58
CA ARG A 65 2.80 0.74 -8.26
C ARG A 65 3.91 -0.06 -7.60
N LYS A 66 5.13 0.17 -8.08
CA LYS A 66 6.36 -0.32 -7.48
C LYS A 66 7.21 0.86 -7.06
N PHE A 67 7.81 0.80 -5.90
CA PHE A 67 8.66 1.86 -5.35
C PHE A 67 9.82 1.27 -4.56
N ASN A 68 10.84 2.10 -4.33
CA ASN A 68 12.01 1.70 -3.57
C ASN A 68 11.72 1.74 -2.07
N VAL A 69 12.09 0.70 -1.33
CA VAL A 69 11.98 0.63 0.13
C VAL A 69 13.35 0.84 0.75
N GLN A 70 13.54 1.96 1.42
CA GLN A 70 14.75 2.25 2.20
C GLN A 70 14.48 1.84 3.66
N ARG A 71 14.90 0.61 4.02
CA ARG A 71 14.53 -0.02 5.30
C ARG A 71 15.10 0.69 6.53
N ASP A 72 16.20 1.40 6.36
CA ASP A 72 16.88 2.14 7.42
C ASP A 72 16.42 3.61 7.51
N ALA A 73 15.44 4.01 6.69
CA ALA A 73 14.94 5.37 6.67
C ALA A 73 13.73 5.55 7.60
N PHE A 74 13.59 6.75 8.11
CA PHE A 74 12.35 7.19 8.75
C PHE A 74 11.33 7.61 7.69
N TYR A 75 10.04 7.41 7.99
CA TYR A 75 8.92 7.84 7.17
C TYR A 75 8.00 8.73 8.00
N SER A 76 7.24 9.61 7.37
CA SER A 76 6.51 10.67 8.06
C SER A 76 5.32 10.19 8.88
N ASP A 77 4.63 9.15 8.44
CA ASP A 77 3.44 8.66 9.14
C ASP A 77 3.84 7.67 10.23
N VAL A 78 3.86 8.15 11.45
CA VAL A 78 4.13 7.38 12.68
C VAL A 78 2.93 7.49 13.63
N PRO A 79 2.70 6.51 14.50
CA PRO A 79 1.69 6.62 15.56
C PRO A 79 1.97 7.83 16.47
N CYS A 80 0.93 8.51 16.92
CA CYS A 80 1.08 9.64 17.83
C CYS A 80 1.70 9.26 19.18
N ASP A 81 1.52 8.00 19.59
CA ASP A 81 2.05 7.42 20.82
C ASP A 81 3.46 6.83 20.67
N ASP A 82 3.96 6.75 19.43
CA ASP A 82 5.34 6.31 19.13
C ASP A 82 5.98 7.20 18.03
N PRO A 83 6.29 8.46 18.35
CA PRO A 83 6.87 9.40 17.39
C PRO A 83 8.31 9.05 16.98
N GLY A 84 8.95 8.09 17.65
CA GLY A 84 10.26 7.55 17.30
C GLY A 84 10.24 6.36 16.36
N ALA A 85 9.05 5.87 16.00
CA ALA A 85 8.92 4.76 15.05
C ALA A 85 9.46 5.13 13.66
N MET A 86 9.92 4.11 12.92
CA MET A 86 10.43 4.31 11.57
C MET A 86 9.34 4.67 10.55
N GLY A 87 8.07 4.47 10.89
CA GLY A 87 6.91 4.87 10.12
C GLY A 87 6.41 3.84 9.10
N TYR A 88 5.34 4.21 8.43
CA TYR A 88 4.53 3.34 7.58
C TYR A 88 4.64 3.81 6.13
N ILE A 89 5.38 3.02 5.33
CA ILE A 89 5.78 3.40 3.97
C ILE A 89 4.65 3.31 2.95
N GLN A 90 3.71 2.35 3.13
CA GLN A 90 2.59 2.19 2.23
C GLN A 90 1.28 2.13 3.01
N GLN A 91 0.25 2.75 2.47
CA GLN A 91 -1.00 2.91 3.17
C GLN A 91 -2.19 2.71 2.23
N ALA A 92 -3.32 2.33 2.80
CA ALA A 92 -4.61 2.35 2.15
C ALA A 92 -5.56 3.26 2.93
N TYR A 93 -6.20 4.18 2.23
CA TYR A 93 -7.39 4.88 2.70
C TYR A 93 -8.60 4.37 1.93
N VAL A 94 -9.71 4.20 2.63
CA VAL A 94 -11.00 3.81 2.05
C VAL A 94 -12.07 4.74 2.56
N ASP A 95 -12.78 5.39 1.62
CA ASP A 95 -13.94 6.22 1.89
C ASP A 95 -15.22 5.40 1.81
N ASN A 96 -16.14 5.60 2.76
CA ASN A 96 -17.44 4.92 2.85
C ASN A 96 -18.51 5.48 1.90
N GLY A 97 -18.17 6.43 1.05
CA GLY A 97 -19.09 7.14 0.17
C GLY A 97 -19.40 8.57 0.62
N GLY A 98 -18.94 9.01 1.79
CA GLY A 98 -19.13 10.37 2.26
C GLY A 98 -18.45 11.43 1.38
N LEU A 99 -17.33 11.07 0.76
CA LEU A 99 -16.59 11.90 -0.20
C LEU A 99 -16.72 11.41 -1.65
N GLY A 100 -17.50 10.35 -1.91
CA GLY A 100 -17.74 9.82 -3.26
C GLY A 100 -17.39 8.34 -3.46
N GLY A 101 -17.03 7.63 -2.41
CA GLY A 101 -16.79 6.18 -2.46
C GLY A 101 -15.51 5.82 -3.23
N PHE A 102 -14.37 6.23 -2.76
CA PHE A 102 -13.07 5.96 -3.40
C PHE A 102 -12.10 5.27 -2.44
N GLY A 103 -10.98 4.81 -2.97
CA GLY A 103 -9.87 4.32 -2.20
C GLY A 103 -8.56 4.91 -2.70
N GLU A 104 -7.61 5.09 -1.81
CA GLU A 104 -6.28 5.60 -2.11
C GLU A 104 -5.23 4.52 -1.84
N LEU A 105 -4.30 4.41 -2.78
CA LEU A 105 -3.04 3.70 -2.63
C LEU A 105 -1.94 4.73 -2.42
N GLU A 106 -1.49 4.86 -1.19
CA GLU A 106 -0.47 5.83 -0.82
C GLU A 106 0.87 5.14 -0.59
N TYR A 107 1.96 5.77 -1.02
CA TYR A 107 3.28 5.43 -0.52
C TYR A 107 4.04 6.70 -0.17
N HIS A 108 4.92 6.61 0.79
CA HIS A 108 5.69 7.73 1.31
C HIS A 108 7.16 7.60 0.91
N SER A 109 7.76 8.71 0.52
CA SER A 109 9.21 8.85 0.43
C SER A 109 9.81 8.89 1.84
N PRO A 110 11.08 8.54 2.00
CA PRO A 110 11.77 8.75 3.28
C PRO A 110 11.64 10.18 3.77
N ALA A 111 11.49 10.35 5.07
CA ALA A 111 11.37 11.66 5.71
C ALA A 111 12.68 12.46 5.58
N ILE A 112 12.54 13.77 5.43
CA ILE A 112 13.62 14.74 5.53
C ILE A 112 13.44 15.59 6.78
N GLY A 113 14.52 16.13 7.30
CA GLY A 113 14.52 16.88 8.56
C GLY A 113 14.29 16.01 9.79
N GLY A 114 14.10 16.66 10.94
CA GLY A 114 13.82 16.00 12.23
C GLY A 114 14.78 14.86 12.56
N PRO A 115 14.28 13.72 13.08
CA PRO A 115 15.13 12.57 13.46
C PRO A 115 15.89 11.93 12.30
N SER A 116 15.45 12.12 11.05
CA SER A 116 16.13 11.55 9.87
C SER A 116 17.52 12.15 9.62
N GLY A 117 17.71 13.40 10.03
CA GLY A 117 18.95 14.16 9.77
C GLY A 117 19.24 14.39 8.28
N ARG A 118 18.28 14.12 7.38
CA ARG A 118 18.43 14.26 5.93
C ARG A 118 17.90 15.62 5.47
N ASP A 119 18.57 16.25 4.55
CA ASP A 119 18.16 17.52 3.90
C ASP A 119 17.48 17.24 2.55
N GLU A 120 17.81 16.10 1.94
CA GLU A 120 17.23 15.68 0.66
C GLU A 120 17.00 14.17 0.62
N VAL A 121 16.12 13.75 -0.27
CA VAL A 121 15.90 12.35 -0.63
C VAL A 121 15.56 12.25 -2.11
N THR A 122 16.10 11.22 -2.75
CA THR A 122 15.67 10.82 -4.10
C THR A 122 14.85 9.55 -3.99
N ASP A 123 13.63 9.61 -4.50
CA ASP A 123 12.73 8.46 -4.57
C ASP A 123 12.41 8.11 -6.02
N ARG A 124 12.14 6.82 -6.26
CA ARG A 124 11.76 6.32 -7.58
C ARG A 124 10.58 5.39 -7.46
N SER A 125 9.60 5.61 -8.32
CA SER A 125 8.46 4.70 -8.45
C SER A 125 8.11 4.46 -9.91
N GLU A 126 7.53 3.31 -10.17
CA GLU A 126 6.94 2.93 -11.45
C GLU A 126 5.44 2.76 -11.25
N LEU A 127 4.65 3.35 -12.13
CA LEU A 127 3.20 3.22 -12.15
C LEU A 127 2.79 2.53 -13.45
N TRP A 128 2.05 1.44 -13.33
CA TRP A 128 1.49 0.71 -14.45
C TRP A 128 -0.03 0.69 -14.36
N ALA A 129 -0.68 0.89 -15.51
CA ALA A 129 -2.12 0.75 -15.66
C ALA A 129 -2.42 -0.20 -16.83
N PHE A 130 -3.27 -1.18 -16.55
CA PHE A 130 -3.70 -2.19 -17.53
C PHE A 130 -5.20 -2.22 -17.58
N SER A 131 -5.75 -2.55 -18.75
CA SER A 131 -7.19 -2.79 -18.95
C SER A 131 -7.39 -3.99 -19.86
N GLY A 132 -8.36 -4.84 -19.54
CA GLY A 132 -8.64 -6.03 -20.34
C GLY A 132 -9.64 -6.96 -19.66
N SER A 133 -9.60 -8.26 -20.00
CA SER A 133 -10.45 -9.25 -19.33
C SER A 133 -10.04 -9.43 -17.86
N ALA A 134 -10.99 -9.81 -17.00
CA ALA A 134 -10.71 -10.12 -15.59
C ALA A 134 -9.63 -11.21 -15.46
N GLN A 135 -9.65 -12.21 -16.34
CA GLN A 135 -8.64 -13.27 -16.36
C GLN A 135 -7.24 -12.74 -16.69
N ALA A 136 -7.12 -11.83 -17.66
CA ALA A 136 -5.84 -11.21 -18.01
C ALA A 136 -5.31 -10.35 -16.84
N MET A 137 -6.15 -9.54 -16.23
CA MET A 137 -5.76 -8.70 -15.08
C MET A 137 -5.35 -9.54 -13.88
N SER A 138 -6.06 -10.63 -13.60
CA SER A 138 -5.66 -11.61 -12.56
C SER A 138 -4.31 -12.25 -12.86
N GLY A 139 -4.04 -12.60 -14.12
CA GLY A 139 -2.75 -13.14 -14.56
C GLY A 139 -1.60 -12.16 -14.33
N ILE A 140 -1.78 -10.90 -14.74
CA ILE A 140 -0.78 -9.83 -14.56
C ILE A 140 -0.56 -9.56 -13.06
N SER A 141 -1.64 -9.46 -12.28
CA SER A 141 -1.56 -9.25 -10.83
C SER A 141 -0.71 -10.34 -10.16
N ARG A 142 -0.99 -11.61 -10.45
CA ARG A 142 -0.21 -12.75 -9.92
C ARG A 142 1.26 -12.69 -10.33
N ALA A 143 1.56 -12.33 -11.58
CA ALA A 143 2.93 -12.21 -12.05
C ALA A 143 3.70 -11.10 -11.30
N ILE A 144 3.06 -9.94 -11.06
CA ILE A 144 3.65 -8.83 -10.30
C ILE A 144 3.91 -9.25 -8.84
N LEU A 145 2.93 -9.89 -8.20
CA LEU A 145 3.04 -10.36 -6.82
C LEU A 145 4.14 -11.44 -6.68
N ALA A 146 4.19 -12.40 -7.58
CA ALA A 146 5.23 -13.42 -7.59
C ALA A 146 6.64 -12.81 -7.78
N ALA A 147 6.78 -11.83 -8.67
CA ALA A 147 8.04 -11.10 -8.86
C ALA A 147 8.44 -10.26 -7.63
N ALA A 148 7.50 -9.83 -6.81
CA ALA A 148 7.79 -9.15 -5.54
C ALA A 148 8.36 -10.15 -4.51
N HIS A 149 7.77 -11.36 -4.37
CA HIS A 149 8.21 -12.38 -3.42
C HIS A 149 9.52 -13.10 -3.82
N GLY A 150 9.88 -13.09 -5.08
CA GLY A 150 11.09 -13.75 -5.60
C GLY A 150 12.40 -12.94 -5.46
N ARG A 151 12.39 -11.85 -4.68
CA ARG A 151 13.56 -10.97 -4.50
C ARG A 151 14.18 -11.08 -3.13
#